data_1e2100ea9e688d6c13f5af24824092f2
#
_entry.id   1e2100ea9e688d6c13f5af24824092f2
#
_cell.length_a   1.000
_cell.length_b   1.000
_cell.length_c   1.000
_cell.angle_alpha   90.00
_cell.angle_beta   90.00
_cell.angle_gamma   90.00
#
_symmetry.space_group_name_H-M   'P 1'
#
loop_
_entity.id
_entity.type
_entity.pdbx_description
1 polymer ?
#
loop_
_entity_poly.entity_id
_entity_poly.type
_entity_poly.pdbx_seq_one_letter_code
_entity_poly.pdbx_strand_id
1 'polypeptide(L)'
;YSNGSLLYKDKHSFQFYYYHNEEKEMDRRDFIDTSIKALSLTAIANLNPFGIGSAFAQEEKPWSQETFNFPLGDFKLHNGEVLKDAYLLVDIQGTLNSAKDNAIIFPTCFTGSHNFNSMAYGVGRALDPTQYAIITACQISSGHSSSPSNHSNDQGAANFPAIHYYDDINAQNKLITEYFGINNPLLYFGFSMGAQQAFHWGALHGSKTGGIVPLCGTAKTTTQNWMALEGCVNALELDPAFNGGAYTDAPTQGINAFAQNYISQYCADVYYKEGLHLKTFGEHKDLQAYREFFNGYFNSLDANDLLSMVKKWQAGDPGNHSQFGGDWKKALANIKCPALVMPSTTDICFPPRDNVPEVAEMPDAKLIPIESDYGHLVGCMTELAGSKEDIKFIDDQLKAFLKKIG
;
A
#
# COMPACT_ATOMS: atom_id res chain seq x y z
N TYR A 1 -38.24 21.63 46.13
CA TYR A 1 -38.65 23.04 46.25
C TYR A 1 -38.44 23.75 44.96
N SER A 2 -39.50 24.08 44.41
CA SER A 2 -40.27 25.15 43.75
C SER A 2 -39.82 25.49 42.35
N ASN A 3 -40.66 25.10 41.43
CA ASN A 3 -41.38 25.83 40.34
C ASN A 3 -40.77 27.16 39.84
N GLY A 4 -40.60 27.22 38.55
CA GLY A 4 -40.47 28.42 37.76
C GLY A 4 -40.70 28.13 36.28
N SER A 5 -42.01 28.04 35.91
CA SER A 5 -42.47 28.01 34.53
C SER A 5 -42.32 29.40 33.91
N LEU A 6 -41.75 29.46 32.70
CA LEU A 6 -41.96 30.61 31.80
C LEU A 6 -42.38 30.08 30.44
N LEU A 7 -43.69 30.25 30.19
CA LEU A 7 -44.35 30.17 28.89
C LEU A 7 -43.89 31.37 28.04
N TYR A 8 -43.36 31.10 26.83
CA TYR A 8 -43.46 32.04 25.74
C TYR A 8 -44.12 31.35 24.54
N LYS A 9 -45.35 31.80 24.25
CA LYS A 9 -46.01 31.60 22.99
C LYS A 9 -45.46 32.60 22.00
N ASP A 10 -45.01 32.17 20.85
CA ASP A 10 -45.48 32.81 19.61
C ASP A 10 -45.34 31.86 18.40
N LYS A 11 -46.38 31.96 17.58
CA LYS A 11 -46.59 31.20 16.36
C LYS A 11 -45.80 31.82 15.22
N HIS A 12 -44.96 31.05 14.54
CA HIS A 12 -44.72 31.24 13.12
C HIS A 12 -44.65 29.89 12.44
N SER A 13 -45.62 29.66 11.58
CA SER A 13 -45.77 28.57 10.65
C SER A 13 -44.58 28.55 9.68
N PHE A 14 -43.80 27.50 9.71
CA PHE A 14 -42.87 27.17 8.62
C PHE A 14 -43.64 26.42 7.54
N GLN A 15 -43.86 27.07 6.41
CA GLN A 15 -44.34 26.47 5.17
C GLN A 15 -43.13 25.79 4.50
N PHE A 16 -43.15 24.46 4.42
CA PHE A 16 -42.22 23.70 3.59
C PHE A 16 -42.63 23.88 2.13
N TYR A 17 -41.79 24.55 1.35
CA TYR A 17 -41.85 24.48 -0.10
C TYR A 17 -41.16 23.21 -0.57
N TYR A 18 -41.93 22.25 -1.04
CA TYR A 18 -41.42 21.14 -1.83
C TYR A 18 -41.08 21.67 -3.21
N TYR A 19 -39.76 21.79 -3.52
CA TYR A 19 -39.34 21.85 -4.90
C TYR A 19 -39.30 20.41 -5.42
N HIS A 20 -40.20 20.07 -6.30
CA HIS A 20 -40.08 18.94 -7.20
C HIS A 20 -39.01 19.28 -8.24
N ASN A 21 -37.81 18.83 -8.03
CA ASN A 21 -36.86 18.62 -9.14
C ASN A 21 -37.13 17.21 -9.66
N GLU A 22 -37.63 17.09 -10.86
CA GLU A 22 -37.58 15.85 -11.63
C GLU A 22 -36.10 15.57 -11.94
N GLU A 23 -35.45 14.82 -11.08
CA GLU A 23 -34.20 14.16 -11.43
C GLU A 23 -34.54 13.04 -12.42
N LYS A 24 -34.22 13.24 -13.70
CA LYS A 24 -34.11 12.15 -14.65
C LYS A 24 -33.01 11.24 -14.12
N GLU A 25 -33.37 10.06 -13.64
CA GLU A 25 -32.42 8.95 -13.46
C GLU A 25 -31.70 8.72 -14.79
N MET A 26 -30.44 9.11 -14.86
CA MET A 26 -29.57 8.76 -15.97
C MET A 26 -29.20 7.29 -15.77
N ASP A 27 -29.63 6.43 -16.69
CA ASP A 27 -29.32 5.00 -16.69
C ASP A 27 -27.78 4.84 -16.67
N ARG A 28 -27.32 3.95 -15.82
CA ARG A 28 -25.89 3.59 -15.66
C ARG A 28 -25.23 3.25 -17.00
N ARG A 29 -26.00 2.76 -17.97
CA ARG A 29 -25.56 2.48 -19.34
C ARG A 29 -25.30 3.77 -20.13
N ASP A 30 -26.11 4.79 -19.99
CA ASP A 30 -25.93 6.06 -20.69
C ASP A 30 -24.74 6.86 -20.17
N PHE A 31 -24.44 6.77 -18.87
CA PHE A 31 -23.22 7.33 -18.28
C PHE A 31 -21.95 6.63 -18.79
N ILE A 32 -21.97 5.31 -18.89
CA ILE A 32 -20.86 4.52 -19.42
C ILE A 32 -20.70 4.77 -20.94
N ASP A 33 -21.78 4.82 -21.71
CA ASP A 33 -21.74 5.02 -23.17
C ASP A 33 -21.28 6.44 -23.55
N THR A 34 -21.64 7.45 -22.78
CA THR A 34 -21.19 8.84 -23.02
C THR A 34 -19.73 9.05 -22.62
N SER A 35 -19.24 8.35 -21.60
CA SER A 35 -17.86 8.39 -21.16
C SER A 35 -16.91 7.57 -22.05
N ILE A 36 -17.40 6.48 -22.64
CA ILE A 36 -16.59 5.59 -23.52
C ILE A 36 -16.41 6.18 -24.93
N LYS A 37 -17.34 6.98 -25.44
CA LYS A 37 -17.21 7.62 -26.76
C LYS A 37 -16.18 8.75 -26.82
N ALA A 38 -15.70 9.24 -25.67
CA ALA A 38 -14.69 10.30 -25.58
C ALA A 38 -13.25 9.82 -25.32
N LEU A 39 -13.05 8.53 -25.09
CA LEU A 39 -11.74 7.98 -24.76
C LEU A 39 -11.43 6.77 -25.66
N SER A 40 -10.38 6.88 -26.46
CA SER A 40 -9.87 5.75 -27.24
C SER A 40 -9.50 4.58 -26.31
N LEU A 41 -9.71 3.35 -26.77
CA LEU A 41 -9.47 2.08 -26.02
C LEU A 41 -8.07 1.93 -25.39
N THR A 42 -7.12 2.79 -25.73
CA THR A 42 -5.78 2.86 -25.12
C THR A 42 -5.73 3.58 -23.78
N ALA A 43 -6.78 4.30 -23.36
CA ALA A 43 -6.80 5.06 -22.12
C ALA A 43 -7.36 4.25 -20.91
N ILE A 44 -8.02 3.11 -21.16
CA ILE A 44 -8.67 2.33 -20.09
C ILE A 44 -7.65 1.54 -19.24
N ALA A 45 -6.47 1.25 -19.78
CA ALA A 45 -5.42 0.49 -19.08
C ALA A 45 -4.63 1.32 -18.04
N ASN A 46 -4.84 2.63 -17.96
CA ASN A 46 -4.07 3.55 -17.11
C ASN A 46 -4.92 4.38 -16.14
N LEU A 47 -6.08 3.91 -15.71
CA LEU A 47 -6.81 4.57 -14.64
C LEU A 47 -6.06 4.40 -13.32
N ASN A 48 -5.18 5.36 -13.02
CA ASN A 48 -4.61 5.55 -11.71
C ASN A 48 -5.78 5.86 -10.74
N PRO A 49 -6.03 5.04 -9.72
CA PRO A 49 -7.18 5.20 -8.83
C PRO A 49 -7.20 6.54 -8.07
N PHE A 50 -6.06 7.23 -7.99
CA PHE A 50 -6.00 8.59 -7.42
C PHE A 50 -6.35 9.71 -8.40
N GLY A 51 -6.71 9.42 -9.66
CA GLY A 51 -7.00 10.45 -10.68
C GLY A 51 -5.81 11.36 -11.02
N ILE A 52 -4.63 11.09 -10.47
CA ILE A 52 -3.45 11.95 -10.56
C ILE A 52 -2.74 11.79 -11.92
N GLY A 53 -3.05 10.73 -12.66
CA GLY A 53 -2.37 10.41 -13.92
C GLY A 53 -2.76 11.25 -15.13
N SER A 54 -3.90 11.96 -15.12
CA SER A 54 -4.37 12.70 -16.30
C SER A 54 -4.02 14.18 -16.34
N ALA A 55 -3.51 14.74 -15.23
CA ALA A 55 -3.12 16.15 -15.13
C ALA A 55 -1.63 16.41 -15.45
N PHE A 56 -0.81 15.38 -15.41
CA PHE A 56 0.57 15.48 -15.86
C PHE A 56 0.63 15.04 -17.32
N ALA A 57 0.82 15.99 -18.25
CA ALA A 57 1.35 15.68 -19.55
C ALA A 57 2.51 14.70 -19.34
N GLN A 58 2.56 13.61 -20.13
CA GLN A 58 3.70 12.68 -20.09
C GLN A 58 4.93 13.48 -20.50
N GLU A 59 5.59 14.13 -19.53
CA GLU A 59 6.96 14.56 -19.73
C GLU A 59 7.77 13.32 -20.06
N GLU A 60 8.52 13.35 -21.14
CA GLU A 60 9.41 12.26 -21.51
C GLU A 60 10.36 12.05 -20.31
N LYS A 61 10.20 10.91 -19.63
CA LYS A 61 11.07 10.55 -18.53
C LYS A 61 12.50 10.38 -19.06
N PRO A 62 13.52 10.95 -18.40
CA PRO A 62 14.90 10.82 -18.86
C PRO A 62 15.50 9.42 -18.59
N TRP A 63 14.66 8.43 -18.30
CA TRP A 63 15.03 7.04 -18.03
C TRP A 63 14.07 6.06 -18.70
N SER A 64 14.51 4.83 -18.91
CA SER A 64 13.69 3.74 -19.43
C SER A 64 12.64 3.28 -18.43
N GLN A 65 11.49 2.85 -18.93
CA GLN A 65 10.44 2.18 -18.15
C GLN A 65 9.90 1.00 -18.94
N GLU A 66 9.74 -0.14 -18.28
CA GLU A 66 9.09 -1.33 -18.83
C GLU A 66 8.18 -1.94 -17.79
N THR A 67 6.96 -2.29 -18.19
CA THR A 67 5.98 -2.98 -17.33
C THR A 67 5.56 -4.27 -18.01
N PHE A 68 5.61 -5.40 -17.28
CA PHE A 68 5.32 -6.73 -17.84
C PHE A 68 4.82 -7.69 -16.77
N ASN A 69 4.16 -8.78 -17.22
CA ASN A 69 3.81 -9.89 -16.35
C ASN A 69 4.93 -10.92 -16.36
N PHE A 70 5.52 -11.17 -15.18
CA PHE A 70 6.48 -12.25 -14.97
C PHE A 70 5.75 -13.53 -14.60
N PRO A 71 5.78 -14.60 -15.42
CA PRO A 71 5.10 -15.84 -15.13
C PRO A 71 5.83 -16.61 -14.03
N LEU A 72 5.09 -17.02 -13.01
CA LEU A 72 5.58 -17.92 -11.95
C LEU A 72 5.20 -19.37 -12.25
N GLY A 73 4.19 -19.60 -13.12
CA GLY A 73 3.62 -20.93 -13.39
C GLY A 73 2.87 -21.47 -12.18
N ASP A 74 2.89 -22.78 -12.00
CA ASP A 74 2.34 -23.44 -10.82
C ASP A 74 3.23 -23.15 -9.61
N PHE A 75 2.82 -22.14 -8.84
CA PHE A 75 3.64 -21.58 -7.78
C PHE A 75 3.28 -22.20 -6.42
N LYS A 76 4.24 -22.89 -5.81
CA LYS A 76 4.06 -23.48 -4.47
C LYS A 76 4.08 -22.39 -3.41
N LEU A 77 2.98 -22.29 -2.67
CA LEU A 77 2.80 -21.33 -1.59
C LEU A 77 3.44 -21.81 -0.28
N HIS A 78 3.66 -20.88 0.62
CA HIS A 78 4.23 -21.09 1.95
C HIS A 78 3.42 -22.09 2.78
N ASN A 79 2.09 -22.08 2.67
CA ASN A 79 1.20 -23.02 3.32
C ASN A 79 1.21 -24.44 2.70
N GLY A 80 1.90 -24.63 1.57
CA GLY A 80 2.03 -25.90 0.86
C GLY A 80 1.04 -26.08 -0.29
N GLU A 81 0.06 -25.20 -0.44
CA GLU A 81 -0.84 -25.19 -1.60
C GLU A 81 -0.09 -24.77 -2.87
N VAL A 82 -0.74 -24.89 -4.01
CA VAL A 82 -0.20 -24.47 -5.31
C VAL A 82 -1.15 -23.45 -5.93
N LEU A 83 -0.67 -22.23 -6.18
CA LEU A 83 -1.36 -21.25 -6.99
C LEU A 83 -1.01 -21.51 -8.46
N LYS A 84 -2.00 -21.96 -9.23
CA LYS A 84 -1.82 -22.33 -10.63
C LYS A 84 -1.68 -21.11 -11.51
N ASP A 85 -0.87 -21.19 -12.56
CA ASP A 85 -0.70 -20.12 -13.55
C ASP A 85 -0.42 -18.75 -12.93
N ALA A 86 0.30 -18.73 -11.80
CA ALA A 86 0.61 -17.52 -11.06
C ALA A 86 1.53 -16.58 -11.85
N TYR A 87 1.40 -15.27 -11.61
CA TYR A 87 2.27 -14.24 -12.18
C TYR A 87 2.45 -13.05 -11.24
N LEU A 88 3.55 -12.30 -11.44
CA LEU A 88 3.75 -10.97 -10.86
C LEU A 88 3.63 -9.91 -11.95
N LEU A 89 2.89 -8.83 -11.69
CA LEU A 89 3.04 -7.59 -12.44
C LEU A 89 4.30 -6.88 -11.95
N VAL A 90 5.21 -6.60 -12.88
CA VAL A 90 6.52 -6.02 -12.62
C VAL A 90 6.66 -4.73 -13.41
N ASP A 91 7.20 -3.70 -12.77
CA ASP A 91 7.64 -2.46 -13.42
C ASP A 91 9.11 -2.23 -13.09
N ILE A 92 9.92 -1.97 -14.11
CA ILE A 92 11.31 -1.55 -13.95
C ILE A 92 11.49 -0.14 -14.48
N GLN A 93 12.06 0.72 -13.67
CA GLN A 93 12.41 2.09 -14.04
C GLN A 93 13.91 2.30 -13.88
N GLY A 94 14.52 2.89 -14.91
CA GLY A 94 15.97 2.96 -15.05
C GLY A 94 16.56 1.73 -15.72
N THR A 95 17.88 1.67 -15.76
CA THR A 95 18.61 0.63 -16.50
C THR A 95 19.53 -0.15 -15.57
N LEU A 96 19.41 -1.48 -15.61
CA LEU A 96 20.34 -2.36 -14.91
C LEU A 96 21.72 -2.29 -15.59
N ASN A 97 22.75 -1.96 -14.82
CA ASN A 97 24.11 -1.92 -15.34
C ASN A 97 24.67 -3.33 -15.60
N SER A 98 25.81 -3.42 -16.29
CA SER A 98 26.41 -4.70 -16.65
C SER A 98 26.87 -5.54 -15.44
N ALA A 99 27.23 -4.89 -14.34
CA ALA A 99 27.59 -5.55 -13.07
C ALA A 99 26.37 -6.02 -12.28
N LYS A 100 25.17 -5.49 -12.59
CA LYS A 100 23.90 -5.75 -11.92
C LYS A 100 23.92 -5.41 -10.42
N ASP A 101 24.71 -4.43 -10.04
CA ASP A 101 24.91 -3.98 -8.66
C ASP A 101 24.18 -2.67 -8.32
N ASN A 102 23.41 -2.10 -9.28
CA ASN A 102 22.59 -0.90 -9.11
C ASN A 102 21.09 -1.20 -8.95
N ALA A 103 20.70 -2.42 -8.63
CA ALA A 103 19.31 -2.81 -8.50
C ALA A 103 18.74 -2.46 -7.13
N ILE A 104 17.61 -1.76 -7.13
CA ILE A 104 16.78 -1.50 -5.95
C ILE A 104 15.46 -2.26 -6.12
N ILE A 105 15.13 -3.13 -5.17
CA ILE A 105 13.83 -3.80 -5.13
C ILE A 105 12.89 -2.93 -4.30
N PHE A 106 11.75 -2.53 -4.87
CA PHE A 106 10.76 -1.72 -4.19
C PHE A 106 9.35 -2.30 -4.39
N PRO A 107 8.93 -3.30 -3.61
CA PRO A 107 7.60 -3.88 -3.70
C PRO A 107 6.51 -2.88 -3.31
N THR A 108 5.28 -3.14 -3.77
CA THR A 108 4.14 -2.29 -3.45
C THR A 108 3.70 -2.42 -1.99
N CYS A 109 3.02 -1.39 -1.47
CA CYS A 109 2.33 -1.39 -0.18
C CYS A 109 0.89 -1.94 -0.29
N PHE A 110 0.10 -1.88 0.79
CA PHE A 110 -1.32 -2.19 0.77
C PHE A 110 -2.04 -1.29 -0.23
N THR A 111 -2.86 -1.88 -1.09
CA THR A 111 -3.56 -1.20 -2.20
C THR A 111 -2.65 -0.43 -3.19
N GLY A 112 -1.35 -0.47 -3.00
CA GLY A 112 -0.38 0.20 -3.86
C GLY A 112 -0.20 -0.50 -5.21
N SER A 113 0.11 0.29 -6.23
CA SER A 113 0.52 -0.18 -7.56
C SER A 113 1.93 0.29 -7.89
N HIS A 114 2.50 -0.19 -8.98
CA HIS A 114 3.77 0.33 -9.51
C HIS A 114 3.69 1.84 -9.79
N ASN A 115 2.54 2.34 -10.27
CA ASN A 115 2.32 3.78 -10.47
C ASN A 115 2.33 4.56 -9.16
N PHE A 116 1.83 3.97 -8.06
CA PHE A 116 1.91 4.58 -6.74
C PHE A 116 3.37 4.72 -6.29
N ASN A 117 4.17 3.66 -6.41
CA ASN A 117 5.59 3.69 -6.05
C ASN A 117 6.37 4.75 -6.86
N SER A 118 5.97 5.00 -8.11
CA SER A 118 6.67 5.96 -8.97
C SER A 118 6.62 7.41 -8.47
N MET A 119 5.72 7.75 -7.53
CA MET A 119 5.70 9.06 -6.88
C MET A 119 6.94 9.34 -6.01
N ALA A 120 7.63 8.27 -5.57
CA ALA A 120 8.86 8.37 -4.79
C ALA A 120 10.14 8.57 -5.63
N TYR A 121 10.04 8.44 -6.98
CA TYR A 121 11.19 8.47 -7.90
C TYR A 121 11.42 9.87 -8.47
N GLY A 122 12.66 10.14 -8.86
CA GLY A 122 12.97 11.38 -9.59
C GLY A 122 14.46 11.64 -9.72
N VAL A 123 14.82 12.43 -10.73
CA VAL A 123 16.20 12.89 -10.92
C VAL A 123 16.66 13.64 -9.68
N GLY A 124 17.80 13.24 -9.13
CA GLY A 124 18.37 13.84 -7.92
C GLY A 124 17.68 13.43 -6.61
N ARG A 125 16.59 12.62 -6.64
CA ARG A 125 16.03 11.97 -5.46
C ARG A 125 16.97 10.86 -4.95
N ALA A 126 16.67 10.25 -3.83
CA ALA A 126 17.37 9.04 -3.38
C ALA A 126 17.08 7.84 -4.30
N LEU A 127 15.82 7.73 -4.74
CA LEU A 127 15.38 6.75 -5.72
C LEU A 127 15.40 7.41 -7.12
N ASP A 128 16.59 7.50 -7.70
CA ASP A 128 16.85 8.14 -9.00
C ASP A 128 16.99 7.09 -10.10
N PRO A 129 16.01 6.93 -11.01
CA PRO A 129 16.07 5.93 -12.08
C PRO A 129 17.14 6.22 -13.15
N THR A 130 17.78 7.39 -13.11
CA THR A 130 18.96 7.65 -13.97
C THR A 130 20.23 7.00 -13.43
N GLN A 131 20.26 6.59 -12.17
CA GLN A 131 21.37 5.95 -11.49
C GLN A 131 21.08 4.48 -11.14
N TYR A 132 19.85 4.17 -10.78
CA TYR A 132 19.44 2.86 -10.28
C TYR A 132 18.42 2.21 -11.21
N ALA A 133 18.42 0.88 -11.27
CA ALA A 133 17.34 0.09 -11.79
C ALA A 133 16.36 -0.22 -10.64
N ILE A 134 15.22 0.47 -10.60
CA ILE A 134 14.22 0.30 -9.56
C ILE A 134 13.18 -0.71 -10.05
N ILE A 135 13.12 -1.85 -9.38
CA ILE A 135 12.27 -2.99 -9.73
C ILE A 135 11.12 -3.06 -8.74
N THR A 136 9.93 -2.74 -9.22
CA THR A 136 8.69 -2.86 -8.46
C THR A 136 7.96 -4.14 -8.85
N ALA A 137 7.81 -5.07 -7.92
CA ALA A 137 6.90 -6.20 -8.04
C ALA A 137 5.62 -5.89 -7.26
N CYS A 138 4.48 -5.88 -7.94
CA CYS A 138 3.18 -5.79 -7.28
C CYS A 138 2.95 -7.05 -6.46
N GLN A 139 2.44 -6.92 -5.24
CA GLN A 139 2.19 -8.05 -4.35
C GLN A 139 1.14 -8.99 -4.94
N ILE A 140 1.26 -10.30 -4.69
CA ILE A 140 0.17 -11.26 -4.89
C ILE A 140 -1.03 -10.82 -4.04
N SER A 141 -2.23 -10.94 -4.54
CA SER A 141 -3.50 -10.45 -3.96
C SER A 141 -3.76 -8.95 -4.08
N SER A 142 -2.92 -8.16 -4.76
CA SER A 142 -3.07 -6.70 -4.84
C SER A 142 -4.04 -6.22 -5.92
N GLY A 143 -4.67 -7.11 -6.69
CA GLY A 143 -5.45 -6.78 -7.87
C GLY A 143 -4.61 -6.59 -9.15
N HIS A 144 -3.27 -6.57 -9.02
CA HIS A 144 -2.34 -6.36 -10.13
C HIS A 144 -1.58 -7.63 -10.54
N SER A 145 -0.90 -8.26 -9.61
CA SER A 145 -0.40 -9.64 -9.73
C SER A 145 -1.55 -10.63 -9.56
N SER A 146 -1.29 -11.94 -9.63
CA SER A 146 -2.32 -12.94 -9.33
C SER A 146 -3.09 -12.61 -8.07
N SER A 147 -4.39 -12.48 -8.16
CA SER A 147 -5.27 -11.95 -7.11
C SER A 147 -6.66 -12.59 -7.20
N PRO A 148 -7.45 -12.57 -6.13
CA PRO A 148 -8.84 -13.04 -6.15
C PRO A 148 -9.65 -12.53 -7.34
N SER A 149 -9.52 -11.23 -7.66
CA SER A 149 -10.32 -10.56 -8.71
C SER A 149 -9.91 -10.90 -10.14
N ASN A 150 -8.66 -11.30 -10.38
CA ASN A 150 -8.11 -11.49 -11.72
C ASN A 150 -7.64 -12.92 -12.00
N HIS A 151 -7.72 -13.82 -11.00
CA HIS A 151 -7.33 -15.21 -11.17
C HIS A 151 -8.49 -15.99 -11.79
N SER A 152 -8.19 -16.72 -12.85
CA SER A 152 -9.14 -17.65 -13.48
C SER A 152 -9.09 -19.01 -12.79
N ASN A 153 -9.97 -19.91 -13.18
CA ASN A 153 -10.11 -21.23 -12.65
C ASN A 153 -10.89 -21.31 -11.33
N ASP A 154 -10.77 -22.42 -10.67
CA ASP A 154 -11.36 -22.76 -9.38
C ASP A 154 -10.69 -22.03 -8.19
N GLN A 155 -9.67 -21.24 -8.44
CA GLN A 155 -8.91 -20.49 -7.42
C GLN A 155 -9.16 -18.98 -7.43
N GLY A 156 -10.19 -18.47 -8.12
CA GLY A 156 -10.54 -17.04 -8.12
C GLY A 156 -11.54 -16.67 -7.02
N ALA A 157 -11.79 -15.37 -6.83
CA ALA A 157 -12.73 -14.81 -5.86
C ALA A 157 -12.54 -15.39 -4.45
N ALA A 158 -13.61 -15.90 -3.82
CA ALA A 158 -13.58 -16.49 -2.47
C ALA A 158 -12.71 -17.74 -2.34
N ASN A 159 -12.34 -18.38 -3.46
CA ASN A 159 -11.52 -19.59 -3.45
C ASN A 159 -10.03 -19.32 -3.60
N PHE A 160 -9.63 -18.06 -3.66
CA PHE A 160 -8.21 -17.71 -3.77
C PHE A 160 -7.46 -18.19 -2.51
N PRO A 161 -6.31 -18.85 -2.67
CA PRO A 161 -5.59 -19.40 -1.52
C PRO A 161 -5.06 -18.28 -0.59
N ALA A 162 -4.87 -18.61 0.67
CA ALA A 162 -4.26 -17.70 1.63
C ALA A 162 -2.80 -17.42 1.27
N ILE A 163 -2.46 -16.16 1.11
CA ILE A 163 -1.11 -15.68 0.76
C ILE A 163 -0.39 -15.18 2.00
N HIS A 164 0.89 -15.50 2.10
CA HIS A 164 1.79 -15.06 3.15
C HIS A 164 2.89 -14.15 2.56
N TYR A 165 3.54 -13.32 3.37
CA TYR A 165 4.67 -12.49 2.89
C TYR A 165 5.78 -13.32 2.26
N TYR A 166 6.05 -14.54 2.76
CA TYR A 166 7.07 -15.41 2.16
C TYR A 166 6.70 -15.92 0.76
N ASP A 167 5.43 -15.86 0.37
CA ASP A 167 5.04 -16.11 -1.02
C ASP A 167 5.52 -14.97 -1.92
N ASP A 168 5.27 -13.72 -1.50
CA ASP A 168 5.80 -12.54 -2.22
C ASP A 168 7.33 -12.57 -2.27
N ILE A 169 8.00 -12.86 -1.15
CA ILE A 169 9.47 -12.92 -1.07
C ILE A 169 10.04 -14.00 -2.00
N ASN A 170 9.45 -15.18 -2.03
CA ASN A 170 9.90 -16.27 -2.90
C ASN A 170 9.66 -15.95 -4.38
N ALA A 171 8.50 -15.35 -4.71
CA ALA A 171 8.19 -14.92 -6.07
C ALA A 171 9.14 -13.81 -6.55
N GLN A 172 9.41 -12.83 -5.70
CA GLN A 172 10.37 -11.75 -5.98
C GLN A 172 11.80 -12.27 -6.09
N ASN A 173 12.22 -13.20 -5.23
CA ASN A 173 13.54 -13.81 -5.35
C ASN A 173 13.70 -14.56 -6.68
N LYS A 174 12.66 -15.29 -7.12
CA LYS A 174 12.66 -15.94 -8.43
C LYS A 174 12.78 -14.92 -9.57
N LEU A 175 12.01 -13.81 -9.53
CA LEU A 175 12.12 -12.72 -10.48
C LEU A 175 13.54 -12.15 -10.54
N ILE A 176 14.11 -11.82 -9.38
CA ILE A 176 15.41 -11.15 -9.27
C ILE A 176 16.54 -12.06 -9.76
N THR A 177 16.54 -13.33 -9.36
CA THR A 177 17.64 -14.26 -9.66
C THR A 177 17.50 -14.93 -11.02
N GLU A 178 16.29 -15.40 -11.39
CA GLU A 178 16.12 -16.19 -12.62
C GLU A 178 15.87 -15.31 -13.85
N TYR A 179 15.11 -14.22 -13.72
CA TYR A 179 14.80 -13.35 -14.87
C TYR A 179 15.86 -12.26 -15.04
N PHE A 180 16.15 -11.48 -14.00
CA PHE A 180 17.14 -10.41 -14.08
C PHE A 180 18.59 -10.91 -13.91
N GLY A 181 18.80 -12.10 -13.33
CA GLY A 181 20.13 -12.65 -13.03
C GLY A 181 20.90 -11.81 -12.02
N ILE A 182 20.17 -11.15 -11.08
CA ILE A 182 20.73 -10.36 -9.99
C ILE A 182 20.94 -11.28 -8.79
N ASN A 183 22.19 -11.45 -8.36
CA ASN A 183 22.51 -12.28 -7.19
C ASN A 183 22.55 -11.50 -5.88
N ASN A 184 22.94 -10.23 -5.96
CA ASN A 184 23.08 -9.34 -4.79
C ASN A 184 22.47 -7.98 -5.12
N PRO A 185 21.14 -7.77 -4.92
CA PRO A 185 20.56 -6.47 -5.11
C PRO A 185 21.20 -5.46 -4.14
N LEU A 186 21.41 -4.23 -4.62
CA LEU A 186 21.99 -3.15 -3.81
C LEU A 186 21.11 -2.86 -2.59
N LEU A 187 19.81 -2.72 -2.80
CA LEU A 187 18.89 -2.34 -1.76
C LEU A 187 17.56 -3.08 -1.91
N TYR A 188 16.98 -3.48 -0.79
CA TYR A 188 15.56 -3.78 -0.68
C TYR A 188 14.90 -2.67 0.14
N PHE A 189 14.15 -1.82 -0.54
CA PHE A 189 13.43 -0.68 0.05
C PHE A 189 11.94 -0.99 0.11
N GLY A 190 11.27 -0.68 1.20
CA GLY A 190 9.83 -0.95 1.31
C GLY A 190 9.11 0.04 2.21
N PHE A 191 7.94 0.48 1.78
CA PHE A 191 7.02 1.31 2.55
C PHE A 191 5.84 0.47 3.06
N SER A 192 5.40 0.68 4.32
CA SER A 192 4.19 0.06 4.87
C SER A 192 4.26 -1.48 4.84
N MET A 193 3.31 -2.17 4.19
CA MET A 193 3.41 -3.61 3.91
C MET A 193 4.67 -3.97 3.10
N GLY A 194 5.19 -3.05 2.29
CA GLY A 194 6.50 -3.20 1.65
C GLY A 194 7.64 -3.19 2.66
N ALA A 195 7.53 -2.43 3.75
CA ALA A 195 8.50 -2.47 4.85
C ALA A 195 8.47 -3.83 5.59
N GLN A 196 7.27 -4.39 5.81
CA GLN A 196 7.16 -5.77 6.34
C GLN A 196 7.85 -6.77 5.41
N GLN A 197 7.69 -6.61 4.09
CA GLN A 197 8.41 -7.44 3.11
C GLN A 197 9.93 -7.23 3.22
N ALA A 198 10.43 -6.01 3.47
CA ALA A 198 11.86 -5.76 3.64
C ALA A 198 12.45 -6.53 4.84
N PHE A 199 11.74 -6.62 5.96
CA PHE A 199 12.15 -7.47 7.08
C PHE A 199 12.14 -8.96 6.73
N HIS A 200 11.09 -9.45 6.05
CA HIS A 200 11.02 -10.86 5.60
C HIS A 200 12.11 -11.19 4.59
N TRP A 201 12.37 -10.29 3.63
CA TRP A 201 13.47 -10.43 2.69
C TRP A 201 14.82 -10.47 3.41
N GLY A 202 15.07 -9.51 4.30
CA GLY A 202 16.31 -9.45 5.08
C GLY A 202 16.54 -10.71 5.90
N ALA A 203 15.50 -11.29 6.48
CA ALA A 203 15.57 -12.53 7.24
C ALA A 203 16.02 -13.74 6.40
N LEU A 204 15.61 -13.84 5.13
CA LEU A 204 15.99 -14.96 4.25
C LEU A 204 17.19 -14.64 3.37
N HIS A 205 17.29 -13.42 2.85
CA HIS A 205 18.22 -13.05 1.78
C HIS A 205 19.21 -11.94 2.18
N GLY A 206 19.22 -11.50 3.44
CA GLY A 206 20.07 -10.41 3.91
C GLY A 206 21.56 -10.65 3.68
N SER A 207 22.03 -11.90 3.72
CA SER A 207 23.44 -12.23 3.44
C SER A 207 23.85 -12.00 1.97
N LYS A 208 22.89 -11.77 1.08
CA LYS A 208 23.09 -11.51 -0.36
C LYS A 208 22.46 -10.18 -0.79
N THR A 209 22.26 -9.25 0.13
CA THR A 209 21.64 -7.95 -0.15
C THR A 209 22.55 -6.86 0.44
N GLY A 210 22.79 -5.78 -0.28
CA GLY A 210 23.62 -4.67 0.19
C GLY A 210 23.02 -4.00 1.42
N GLY A 211 21.69 -3.83 1.48
CA GLY A 211 20.98 -3.32 2.65
C GLY A 211 19.47 -3.43 2.54
N ILE A 212 18.79 -3.22 3.66
CA ILE A 212 17.31 -3.08 3.69
C ILE A 212 16.91 -1.75 4.30
N VAL A 213 15.82 -1.17 3.79
CA VAL A 213 15.21 0.04 4.36
C VAL A 213 13.71 -0.16 4.54
N PRO A 214 13.27 -0.60 5.73
CA PRO A 214 11.87 -0.57 6.11
C PRO A 214 11.44 0.86 6.47
N LEU A 215 10.52 1.44 5.67
CA LEU A 215 9.97 2.78 5.87
C LEU A 215 8.53 2.68 6.36
N CYS A 216 8.21 3.30 7.50
CA CYS A 216 6.88 3.31 8.13
C CYS A 216 6.23 1.91 8.19
N GLY A 217 6.94 0.96 8.81
CA GLY A 217 6.45 -0.42 8.98
C GLY A 217 7.17 -1.16 10.10
N THR A 218 6.60 -2.25 10.56
CA THR A 218 7.17 -3.15 11.58
C THR A 218 7.47 -4.52 10.98
N ALA A 219 8.36 -5.27 11.57
CA ALA A 219 8.66 -6.64 11.13
C ALA A 219 7.47 -7.56 11.35
N LYS A 220 6.84 -7.44 12.53
CA LYS A 220 5.71 -8.25 12.94
C LYS A 220 4.48 -7.37 13.16
N THR A 221 3.32 -7.81 12.65
CA THR A 221 2.05 -7.17 12.94
C THR A 221 1.73 -7.24 14.42
N THR A 222 1.60 -6.07 15.07
CA THR A 222 1.29 -5.98 16.49
C THR A 222 -0.17 -6.33 16.77
N THR A 223 -0.48 -6.67 18.01
CA THR A 223 -1.86 -6.98 18.42
C THR A 223 -2.80 -5.79 18.19
N GLN A 224 -2.35 -4.56 18.44
CA GLN A 224 -3.15 -3.35 18.18
C GLN A 224 -3.44 -3.21 16.69
N ASN A 225 -2.43 -3.34 15.84
CA ASN A 225 -2.58 -3.26 14.39
C ASN A 225 -3.49 -4.38 13.87
N TRP A 226 -3.31 -5.61 14.37
CA TRP A 226 -4.16 -6.75 14.05
C TRP A 226 -5.64 -6.48 14.38
N MET A 227 -5.93 -5.93 15.57
CA MET A 227 -7.30 -5.60 15.99
C MET A 227 -7.92 -4.51 15.11
N ALA A 228 -7.14 -3.52 14.72
CA ALA A 228 -7.60 -2.47 13.85
C ALA A 228 -7.94 -3.00 12.43
N LEU A 229 -7.09 -3.88 11.90
CA LEU A 229 -7.34 -4.59 10.63
C LEU A 229 -8.56 -5.52 10.71
N GLU A 230 -8.80 -6.16 11.87
CA GLU A 230 -10.00 -6.97 12.09
C GLU A 230 -11.28 -6.14 11.98
N GLY A 231 -11.24 -4.88 12.40
CA GLY A 231 -12.35 -3.94 12.16
C GLY A 231 -12.63 -3.70 10.67
N CYS A 232 -11.58 -3.70 9.84
CA CYS A 232 -11.71 -3.61 8.39
C CYS A 232 -12.29 -4.91 7.79
N VAL A 233 -11.82 -6.07 8.25
CA VAL A 233 -12.35 -7.39 7.86
C VAL A 233 -13.84 -7.47 8.16
N ASN A 234 -14.22 -7.17 9.42
CA ASN A 234 -15.61 -7.20 9.86
C ASN A 234 -16.51 -6.24 9.05
N ALA A 235 -15.98 -5.09 8.65
CA ALA A 235 -16.74 -4.14 7.83
C ALA A 235 -17.15 -4.73 6.47
N LEU A 236 -16.28 -5.53 5.85
CA LEU A 236 -16.60 -6.25 4.61
C LEU A 236 -17.50 -7.46 4.86
N GLU A 237 -17.15 -8.30 5.83
CA GLU A 237 -17.84 -9.57 6.05
C GLU A 237 -19.27 -9.41 6.58
N LEU A 238 -19.57 -8.27 7.27
CA LEU A 238 -20.91 -7.94 7.76
C LEU A 238 -21.81 -7.31 6.70
N ASP A 239 -21.29 -6.87 5.55
CA ASP A 239 -22.14 -6.42 4.45
C ASP A 239 -22.84 -7.64 3.80
N PRO A 240 -24.19 -7.72 3.82
CA PRO A 240 -24.90 -8.84 3.21
C PRO A 240 -24.58 -9.03 1.72
N ALA A 241 -24.21 -7.94 1.01
CA ALA A 241 -23.83 -8.00 -0.40
C ALA A 241 -22.50 -8.72 -0.61
N PHE A 242 -21.62 -8.79 0.39
CA PHE A 242 -20.33 -9.50 0.30
C PHE A 242 -20.52 -11.01 0.12
N ASN A 243 -21.56 -11.59 0.73
CA ASN A 243 -21.95 -12.98 0.54
C ASN A 243 -20.76 -13.98 0.65
N GLY A 244 -19.89 -13.82 1.67
CA GLY A 244 -18.71 -14.67 1.86
C GLY A 244 -17.68 -14.59 0.72
N GLY A 245 -17.66 -13.49 -0.03
CA GLY A 245 -16.78 -13.27 -1.19
C GLY A 245 -17.36 -13.75 -2.53
N ALA A 246 -18.57 -14.31 -2.54
CA ALA A 246 -19.25 -14.77 -3.75
C ALA A 246 -20.29 -13.74 -4.23
N TYR A 247 -19.90 -12.47 -4.34
CA TYR A 247 -20.76 -11.37 -4.77
C TYR A 247 -20.76 -11.22 -6.30
N THR A 248 -21.88 -10.71 -6.82
CA THR A 248 -22.01 -10.26 -8.22
C THR A 248 -21.93 -8.74 -8.32
N ASP A 249 -22.54 -8.05 -7.36
CA ASP A 249 -22.46 -6.60 -7.22
C ASP A 249 -21.54 -6.27 -6.05
N ALA A 250 -20.69 -5.26 -6.23
CA ALA A 250 -19.70 -4.89 -5.21
C ALA A 250 -20.39 -4.57 -3.87
N PRO A 251 -19.85 -5.06 -2.74
CA PRO A 251 -20.37 -4.78 -1.39
C PRO A 251 -19.99 -3.36 -0.94
N THR A 252 -20.61 -2.37 -1.58
CA THR A 252 -20.23 -0.94 -1.48
C THR A 252 -20.33 -0.40 -0.06
N GLN A 253 -21.30 -0.87 0.75
CA GLN A 253 -21.45 -0.41 2.14
C GLN A 253 -20.29 -0.93 2.99
N GLY A 254 -19.93 -2.21 2.84
CA GLY A 254 -18.79 -2.82 3.50
C GLY A 254 -17.47 -2.16 3.10
N ILE A 255 -17.28 -1.92 1.80
CA ILE A 255 -16.09 -1.22 1.29
C ILE A 255 -15.97 0.20 1.85
N ASN A 256 -17.07 0.97 1.92
CA ASN A 256 -17.06 2.31 2.50
C ASN A 256 -16.76 2.29 4.01
N ALA A 257 -17.30 1.33 4.75
CA ALA A 257 -17.01 1.17 6.18
C ALA A 257 -15.56 0.73 6.40
N PHE A 258 -15.05 -0.18 5.55
CA PHE A 258 -13.64 -0.56 5.50
C PHE A 258 -12.73 0.66 5.29
N ALA A 259 -13.01 1.47 4.26
CA ALA A 259 -12.23 2.66 3.93
C ALA A 259 -12.12 3.61 5.13
N GLN A 260 -13.22 3.88 5.82
CA GLN A 260 -13.24 4.78 6.97
C GLN A 260 -12.49 4.22 8.18
N ASN A 261 -12.64 2.93 8.48
CA ASN A 261 -11.85 2.27 9.51
C ASN A 261 -10.35 2.35 9.18
N TYR A 262 -10.00 2.09 7.93
CA TYR A 262 -8.62 2.06 7.47
C TYR A 262 -7.96 3.44 7.54
N ILE A 263 -8.57 4.49 6.95
CA ILE A 263 -7.97 5.84 6.95
C ILE A 263 -7.85 6.44 8.35
N SER A 264 -8.69 6.05 9.31
CA SER A 264 -8.63 6.53 10.69
C SER A 264 -7.38 6.04 11.44
N GLN A 265 -6.64 5.05 10.89
CA GLN A 265 -5.49 4.42 11.51
C GLN A 265 -4.14 4.94 10.98
N TYR A 266 -4.14 5.87 10.03
CA TYR A 266 -2.89 6.33 9.43
C TYR A 266 -2.13 7.32 10.27
N CYS A 267 -2.84 8.28 10.89
CA CYS A 267 -2.23 9.46 11.43
C CYS A 267 -2.77 9.78 12.82
N ALA A 268 -1.91 10.35 13.66
CA ALA A 268 -2.31 10.90 14.94
C ALA A 268 -3.27 12.10 14.79
N ASP A 269 -3.83 12.55 15.89
CA ASP A 269 -4.83 13.62 15.94
C ASP A 269 -4.33 14.97 15.36
N VAL A 270 -3.02 15.22 15.43
CA VAL A 270 -2.38 16.42 14.87
C VAL A 270 -2.67 16.57 13.36
N TYR A 271 -2.62 15.49 12.61
CA TYR A 271 -2.93 15.47 11.17
C TYR A 271 -4.31 16.07 10.85
N TYR A 272 -5.30 15.72 11.65
CA TYR A 272 -6.67 16.22 11.49
C TYR A 272 -6.83 17.64 12.05
N LYS A 273 -6.21 17.94 13.20
CA LYS A 273 -6.27 19.27 13.83
C LYS A 273 -5.63 20.36 12.99
N GLU A 274 -4.51 20.06 12.35
CA GLU A 274 -3.81 20.99 11.46
C GLU A 274 -4.41 21.06 10.05
N GLY A 275 -5.48 20.30 9.79
CA GLY A 275 -6.18 20.29 8.51
C GLY A 275 -5.38 19.67 7.35
N LEU A 276 -4.33 18.88 7.64
CA LEU A 276 -3.48 18.26 6.62
C LEU A 276 -4.26 17.27 5.75
N HIS A 277 -5.27 16.60 6.31
CA HIS A 277 -6.18 15.73 5.59
C HIS A 277 -6.93 16.42 4.44
N LEU A 278 -7.14 17.75 4.54
CA LEU A 278 -7.82 18.50 3.48
C LEU A 278 -6.93 18.79 2.27
N LYS A 279 -5.64 18.49 2.36
CA LYS A 279 -4.64 18.70 1.28
C LYS A 279 -3.99 17.43 0.80
N THR A 280 -4.26 16.28 1.46
CA THR A 280 -3.61 15.00 1.16
C THR A 280 -4.24 14.37 -0.09
N PHE A 281 -3.40 14.05 -1.07
CA PHE A 281 -3.78 13.54 -2.39
C PHE A 281 -4.73 14.43 -3.20
N GLY A 282 -4.83 15.72 -2.84
CA GLY A 282 -5.65 16.71 -3.50
C GLY A 282 -6.27 17.69 -2.51
N GLU A 283 -6.94 18.71 -3.04
CA GLU A 283 -7.65 19.70 -2.23
C GLU A 283 -9.06 19.19 -1.92
N HIS A 284 -9.41 19.10 -0.65
CA HIS A 284 -10.73 18.73 -0.16
C HIS A 284 -11.36 19.91 0.58
N LYS A 285 -12.57 20.29 0.19
CA LYS A 285 -13.27 21.45 0.80
C LYS A 285 -13.62 21.24 2.29
N ASP A 286 -13.79 19.98 2.71
CA ASP A 286 -14.19 19.57 4.06
C ASP A 286 -13.91 18.08 4.31
N LEU A 287 -14.16 17.63 5.55
CA LEU A 287 -14.01 16.22 5.94
C LEU A 287 -14.90 15.26 5.10
N GLN A 288 -16.08 15.71 4.69
CA GLN A 288 -16.96 14.88 3.88
C GLN A 288 -16.36 14.62 2.50
N ALA A 289 -15.81 15.66 1.84
CA ALA A 289 -15.13 15.52 0.56
C ALA A 289 -13.89 14.61 0.66
N TYR A 290 -13.12 14.71 1.75
CA TYR A 290 -12.02 13.80 2.03
C TYR A 290 -12.48 12.34 2.18
N ARG A 291 -13.58 12.09 2.90
CA ARG A 291 -14.17 10.74 3.03
C ARG A 291 -14.67 10.21 1.69
N GLU A 292 -15.34 11.04 0.90
CA GLU A 292 -15.85 10.66 -0.43
C GLU A 292 -14.72 10.30 -1.39
N PHE A 293 -13.59 11.02 -1.34
CA PHE A 293 -12.39 10.69 -2.09
C PHE A 293 -11.90 9.26 -1.78
N PHE A 294 -11.73 8.92 -0.50
CA PHE A 294 -11.29 7.58 -0.11
C PHE A 294 -12.34 6.51 -0.37
N ASN A 295 -13.63 6.80 -0.18
CA ASN A 295 -14.70 5.89 -0.57
C ASN A 295 -14.63 5.57 -2.07
N GLY A 296 -14.45 6.58 -2.92
CA GLY A 296 -14.27 6.41 -4.36
C GLY A 296 -13.06 5.54 -4.69
N TYR A 297 -11.93 5.81 -4.03
CA TYR A 297 -10.72 5.01 -4.19
C TYR A 297 -10.93 3.53 -3.82
N PHE A 298 -11.45 3.25 -2.62
CA PHE A 298 -11.65 1.87 -2.18
C PHE A 298 -12.73 1.13 -2.97
N ASN A 299 -13.77 1.82 -3.45
CA ASN A 299 -14.78 1.24 -4.36
C ASN A 299 -14.23 0.95 -5.77
N SER A 300 -13.07 1.45 -6.13
CA SER A 300 -12.37 1.05 -7.37
C SER A 300 -11.60 -0.26 -7.24
N LEU A 301 -11.46 -0.77 -6.01
CA LEU A 301 -10.75 -2.02 -5.69
C LEU A 301 -11.75 -3.17 -5.48
N ASP A 302 -11.29 -4.39 -5.67
CA ASP A 302 -12.08 -5.59 -5.41
C ASP A 302 -12.09 -5.94 -3.92
N ALA A 303 -13.24 -6.31 -3.38
CA ALA A 303 -13.40 -6.60 -1.96
C ALA A 303 -12.64 -7.87 -1.51
N ASN A 304 -12.54 -8.89 -2.37
CA ASN A 304 -11.76 -10.09 -2.05
C ASN A 304 -10.25 -9.80 -2.07
N ASP A 305 -9.79 -8.92 -2.98
CA ASP A 305 -8.39 -8.47 -3.00
C ASP A 305 -8.06 -7.72 -1.69
N LEU A 306 -8.91 -6.78 -1.29
CA LEU A 306 -8.79 -6.06 -0.01
C LEU A 306 -8.71 -7.02 1.17
N LEU A 307 -9.63 -7.99 1.23
CA LEU A 307 -9.68 -8.98 2.30
C LEU A 307 -8.44 -9.86 2.33
N SER A 308 -8.00 -10.37 1.18
CA SER A 308 -6.81 -11.20 1.07
C SER A 308 -5.54 -10.45 1.52
N MET A 309 -5.40 -9.19 1.10
CA MET A 309 -4.28 -8.34 1.49
C MET A 309 -4.28 -8.04 3.00
N VAL A 310 -5.44 -7.74 3.59
CA VAL A 310 -5.55 -7.50 5.04
C VAL A 310 -5.22 -8.77 5.83
N LYS A 311 -5.72 -9.93 5.44
CA LYS A 311 -5.41 -11.21 6.11
C LYS A 311 -3.91 -11.55 6.01
N LYS A 312 -3.27 -11.26 4.88
CA LYS A 312 -1.80 -11.37 4.74
C LYS A 312 -1.08 -10.44 5.71
N TRP A 313 -1.54 -9.19 5.83
CA TRP A 313 -0.97 -8.22 6.76
C TRP A 313 -1.15 -8.67 8.22
N GLN A 314 -2.34 -9.12 8.62
CA GLN A 314 -2.60 -9.67 9.96
C GLN A 314 -1.67 -10.85 10.31
N ALA A 315 -1.34 -11.69 9.32
CA ALA A 315 -0.43 -12.83 9.47
C ALA A 315 1.06 -12.44 9.42
N GLY A 316 1.40 -11.16 9.27
CA GLY A 316 2.77 -10.67 9.12
C GLY A 316 3.64 -10.98 10.34
N ASP A 317 4.56 -11.93 10.20
CA ASP A 317 5.53 -12.35 11.22
C ASP A 317 6.74 -13.01 10.50
N PRO A 318 7.94 -12.40 10.52
CA PRO A 318 9.12 -12.99 9.88
C PRO A 318 9.57 -14.28 10.57
N GLY A 319 9.14 -14.54 11.80
CA GLY A 319 9.36 -15.81 12.50
C GLY A 319 8.55 -16.96 11.90
N ASN A 320 7.46 -16.68 11.18
CA ASN A 320 6.59 -17.70 10.57
C ASN A 320 7.23 -18.33 9.32
N HIS A 321 8.38 -18.93 9.52
CA HIS A 321 9.14 -19.69 8.54
C HIS A 321 9.80 -20.89 9.23
N SER A 322 9.91 -22.03 8.53
CA SER A 322 10.48 -23.27 9.10
C SER A 322 11.90 -23.08 9.64
N GLN A 323 12.70 -22.19 9.03
CA GLN A 323 14.05 -21.85 9.48
C GLN A 323 14.08 -21.17 10.86
N PHE A 324 13.02 -20.47 11.24
CA PHE A 324 12.97 -19.68 12.48
C PHE A 324 12.05 -20.32 13.54
N GLY A 325 11.19 -21.24 13.15
CA GLY A 325 10.33 -22.02 14.07
C GLY A 325 9.32 -21.17 14.84
N GLY A 326 8.81 -20.09 14.25
CA GLY A 326 7.86 -19.16 14.86
C GLY A 326 8.50 -18.05 15.71
N ASP A 327 9.83 -17.98 15.74
CA ASP A 327 10.56 -17.01 16.55
C ASP A 327 11.00 -15.81 15.69
N TRP A 328 10.27 -14.70 15.78
CA TRP A 328 10.56 -13.47 15.05
C TRP A 328 11.92 -12.85 15.43
N LYS A 329 12.38 -13.04 16.66
CA LYS A 329 13.69 -12.54 17.09
C LYS A 329 14.82 -13.26 16.38
N LYS A 330 14.71 -14.58 16.21
CA LYS A 330 15.66 -15.35 15.40
C LYS A 330 15.66 -14.89 13.93
N ALA A 331 14.48 -14.57 13.40
CA ALA A 331 14.39 -14.06 12.05
C ALA A 331 15.12 -12.70 11.90
N LEU A 332 14.91 -11.77 12.82
CA LEU A 332 15.58 -10.48 12.82
C LEU A 332 17.11 -10.62 13.08
N ALA A 333 17.51 -11.48 13.99
CA ALA A 333 18.93 -11.78 14.22
C ALA A 333 19.63 -12.42 13.00
N ASN A 334 18.85 -12.96 12.05
CA ASN A 334 19.37 -13.51 10.78
C ASN A 334 19.53 -12.46 9.69
N ILE A 335 19.08 -11.23 9.87
CA ILE A 335 19.32 -10.11 8.94
C ILE A 335 20.81 -9.72 9.02
N LYS A 336 21.58 -10.11 8.00
CA LYS A 336 23.05 -9.91 8.00
C LYS A 336 23.51 -8.69 7.23
N CYS A 337 22.63 -8.05 6.46
CA CYS A 337 22.94 -6.78 5.80
C CYS A 337 22.67 -5.60 6.75
N PRO A 338 23.27 -4.43 6.48
CA PRO A 338 22.89 -3.19 7.11
C PRO A 338 21.38 -2.91 6.95
N ALA A 339 20.76 -2.33 7.98
CA ALA A 339 19.37 -1.94 7.95
C ALA A 339 19.19 -0.50 8.43
N LEU A 340 18.35 0.26 7.72
CA LEU A 340 17.92 1.60 8.10
C LEU A 340 16.40 1.59 8.30
N VAL A 341 15.95 1.57 9.55
CA VAL A 341 14.53 1.52 9.92
C VAL A 341 14.04 2.94 10.18
N MET A 342 13.04 3.39 9.42
CA MET A 342 12.56 4.78 9.45
C MET A 342 11.04 4.84 9.70
N PRO A 343 10.57 4.77 10.95
CA PRO A 343 9.16 5.02 11.28
C PRO A 343 8.86 6.53 11.33
N SER A 344 7.59 6.91 11.18
CA SER A 344 7.14 8.28 11.44
C SER A 344 6.66 8.44 12.89
N THR A 345 6.98 9.57 13.54
CA THR A 345 6.69 9.79 14.96
C THR A 345 5.20 9.87 15.27
N THR A 346 4.38 10.26 14.31
CA THR A 346 2.91 10.36 14.44
C THR A 346 2.16 9.25 13.71
N ASP A 347 2.87 8.22 13.23
CA ASP A 347 2.26 7.01 12.67
C ASP A 347 1.61 6.20 13.80
N ILE A 348 0.30 5.98 13.73
CA ILE A 348 -0.43 5.13 14.69
C ILE A 348 -0.67 3.72 14.17
N CYS A 349 -0.42 3.50 12.88
CA CYS A 349 -0.46 2.19 12.25
C CYS A 349 0.81 1.38 12.58
N PHE A 350 1.98 2.01 12.48
CA PHE A 350 3.30 1.45 12.78
C PHE A 350 4.12 2.42 13.63
N PRO A 351 3.76 2.61 14.91
CA PRO A 351 4.40 3.60 15.74
C PRO A 351 5.86 3.24 16.06
N PRO A 352 6.77 4.23 16.17
CA PRO A 352 8.22 4.00 16.39
C PRO A 352 8.54 3.10 17.59
N ARG A 353 7.71 3.11 18.64
CA ARG A 353 7.88 2.26 19.83
C ARG A 353 7.91 0.76 19.51
N ASP A 354 7.25 0.34 18.42
CA ASP A 354 7.19 -1.05 18.00
C ASP A 354 8.50 -1.47 17.30
N ASN A 355 9.18 -0.54 16.63
CA ASN A 355 10.48 -0.80 15.99
C ASN A 355 11.65 -0.86 16.98
N VAL A 356 11.55 -0.27 18.17
CA VAL A 356 12.64 -0.26 19.16
C VAL A 356 13.09 -1.68 19.54
N PRO A 357 12.19 -2.61 19.95
CA PRO A 357 12.60 -3.99 20.24
C PRO A 357 13.02 -4.75 18.96
N GLU A 358 12.50 -4.42 17.79
CA GLU A 358 12.88 -5.07 16.52
C GLU A 358 14.31 -4.75 16.13
N VAL A 359 14.69 -3.47 16.16
CA VAL A 359 16.07 -3.03 15.85
C VAL A 359 17.08 -3.59 16.85
N ALA A 360 16.68 -3.77 18.11
CA ALA A 360 17.56 -4.36 19.13
C ALA A 360 17.94 -5.83 18.86
N GLU A 361 17.15 -6.56 18.09
CA GLU A 361 17.45 -7.95 17.70
C GLU A 361 18.30 -8.04 16.42
N MET A 362 18.47 -6.93 15.67
CA MET A 362 19.18 -6.91 14.39
C MET A 362 20.66 -6.57 14.56
N PRO A 363 21.61 -7.31 13.94
CA PRO A 363 23.05 -7.13 14.15
C PRO A 363 23.62 -5.77 13.70
N ASP A 364 23.14 -5.20 12.58
CA ASP A 364 23.58 -3.90 12.03
C ASP A 364 22.35 -3.11 11.58
N ALA A 365 21.63 -2.54 12.54
CA ALA A 365 20.45 -1.75 12.27
C ALA A 365 20.52 -0.37 12.94
N LYS A 366 20.00 0.64 12.22
CA LYS A 366 19.83 1.99 12.73
C LYS A 366 18.37 2.39 12.67
N LEU A 367 17.83 2.90 13.80
CA LEU A 367 16.50 3.46 13.89
C LEU A 367 16.59 4.98 13.74
N ILE A 368 15.94 5.53 12.73
CA ILE A 368 15.87 6.99 12.50
C ILE A 368 14.41 7.38 12.31
N PRO A 369 13.70 7.84 13.35
CA PRO A 369 12.35 8.33 13.24
C PRO A 369 12.27 9.59 12.35
N ILE A 370 11.16 9.69 11.61
CA ILE A 370 10.81 10.86 10.80
C ILE A 370 9.87 11.73 11.64
N GLU A 371 10.32 12.93 11.98
CA GLU A 371 9.48 13.91 12.69
C GLU A 371 8.51 14.52 11.67
N SER A 372 7.28 14.04 11.63
CA SER A 372 6.27 14.46 10.66
C SER A 372 4.87 14.39 11.25
N ASP A 373 4.02 15.37 10.93
CA ASP A 373 2.60 15.39 11.29
C ASP A 373 1.72 14.61 10.28
N TYR A 374 2.30 14.13 9.18
CA TYR A 374 1.60 13.32 8.18
C TYR A 374 1.49 11.83 8.55
N GLY A 375 1.96 11.42 9.72
CA GLY A 375 1.84 10.05 10.22
C GLY A 375 2.39 9.02 9.27
N HIS A 376 1.59 7.98 9.00
CA HIS A 376 1.95 6.91 8.09
C HIS A 376 2.21 7.39 6.65
N LEU A 377 1.48 8.42 6.22
CA LEU A 377 1.44 8.86 4.82
C LEU A 377 2.75 9.50 4.35
N VAL A 378 3.60 10.01 5.26
CA VAL A 378 4.92 10.55 4.88
C VAL A 378 5.79 9.52 4.16
N GLY A 379 5.58 8.23 4.44
CA GLY A 379 6.26 7.13 3.77
C GLY A 379 5.94 6.98 2.27
N CYS A 380 4.90 7.65 1.77
CA CYS A 380 4.63 7.74 0.34
C CYS A 380 5.70 8.55 -0.42
N MET A 381 6.53 9.31 0.29
CA MET A 381 7.64 10.12 -0.24
C MET A 381 7.23 11.10 -1.35
N THR A 382 6.04 11.68 -1.24
CA THR A 382 5.48 12.65 -2.18
C THR A 382 4.90 13.87 -1.46
N GLU A 383 5.00 15.05 -2.08
CA GLU A 383 4.39 16.29 -1.55
C GLU A 383 2.84 16.22 -1.48
N LEU A 384 2.24 15.20 -2.08
CA LEU A 384 0.81 14.94 -1.94
C LEU A 384 0.44 14.33 -0.58
N ALA A 385 1.43 13.83 0.19
CA ALA A 385 1.21 13.14 1.45
C ALA A 385 2.32 13.37 2.49
N GLY A 386 3.07 14.47 2.36
CA GLY A 386 4.15 14.89 3.25
C GLY A 386 4.62 16.29 2.93
N SER A 387 5.38 16.92 3.82
CA SER A 387 6.01 18.20 3.55
C SER A 387 7.27 18.04 2.70
N LYS A 388 7.75 19.12 2.09
CA LYS A 388 9.04 19.13 1.37
C LYS A 388 10.21 18.79 2.29
N GLU A 389 10.13 19.24 3.53
CA GLU A 389 11.11 19.01 4.58
C GLU A 389 11.18 17.53 4.95
N ASP A 390 10.02 16.87 5.11
CA ASP A 390 9.92 15.44 5.38
C ASP A 390 10.55 14.60 4.26
N ILE A 391 10.18 14.92 3.02
CA ILE A 391 10.66 14.21 1.84
C ILE A 391 12.18 14.38 1.70
N LYS A 392 12.65 15.61 1.88
CA LYS A 392 14.08 15.91 1.85
C LYS A 392 14.84 15.14 2.94
N PHE A 393 14.28 15.08 4.15
CA PHE A 393 14.89 14.33 5.26
C PHE A 393 15.02 12.83 4.90
N ILE A 394 13.94 12.22 4.38
CA ILE A 394 13.97 10.81 3.96
C ILE A 394 15.02 10.61 2.85
N ASP A 395 15.01 11.46 1.82
CA ASP A 395 15.97 11.37 0.72
C ASP A 395 17.43 11.50 1.21
N ASP A 396 17.72 12.43 2.14
CA ASP A 396 19.06 12.62 2.68
C ASP A 396 19.54 11.38 3.46
N GLN A 397 18.66 10.77 4.27
CA GLN A 397 19.00 9.55 5.01
C GLN A 397 19.22 8.37 4.04
N LEU A 398 18.36 8.21 3.04
CA LEU A 398 18.50 7.17 2.03
C LEU A 398 19.77 7.32 1.20
N LYS A 399 20.10 8.54 0.75
CA LYS A 399 21.35 8.83 0.02
C LYS A 399 22.59 8.49 0.86
N ALA A 400 22.56 8.87 2.14
CA ALA A 400 23.65 8.55 3.06
C ALA A 400 23.78 7.02 3.26
N PHE A 401 22.67 6.32 3.34
CA PHE A 401 22.65 4.86 3.46
C PHE A 401 23.12 4.17 2.19
N LEU A 402 22.61 4.57 1.02
CA LEU A 402 23.05 4.05 -0.28
C LEU A 402 24.56 4.23 -0.47
N LYS A 403 25.13 5.37 -0.10
CA LYS A 403 26.59 5.62 -0.13
C LYS A 403 27.37 4.70 0.81
N LYS A 404 26.76 4.24 1.92
CA LYS A 404 27.42 3.31 2.87
C LYS A 404 27.49 1.89 2.30
N ILE A 405 26.47 1.47 1.56
CA ILE A 405 26.31 0.07 1.11
C ILE A 405 26.76 -0.19 -0.33
N GLY A 406 26.89 0.83 -1.16
CA GLY A 406 27.40 0.77 -2.56
C GLY A 406 28.77 1.40 -2.64
#